data_07b9826ff9e0492782b5f7ce44a97e9d
#
_entry.id   07b9826ff9e0492782b5f7ce44a97e9d
#
_cell.length_a   1.000
_cell.length_b   1.000
_cell.length_c   1.000
_cell.angle_alpha   90.00
_cell.angle_beta   90.00
_cell.angle_gamma   90.00
#
_symmetry.space_group_name_H-M   'P 1'
#
loop_
_entity.id
_entity.type
_entity.pdbx_description
1 polymer ?
#
loop_
_entity_poly.entity_id
_entity_poly.type
_entity_poly.pdbx_seq_one_letter_code
_entity_poly.pdbx_strand_id
1 'polypeptide(L)'
;MKISEYKINYSKKNLENSYSKACRLDIECIKPGNVNYLFGHHDTFSDDFINSYQITAKVISQDNISLGNRIKECVLSTKSISKRNTNLGIILLCSLFAQSLTVKNNMNVSDAIKHVVLHASKEDVLLICESISMANPGGLGNHEEYDVTTLPDVSLQEIMRAASDFDNISNQYSNYFRDIFNFIIPTLSDSIPKINDIKMAISYTFLKTLEKYPDSHISRKYDHKIAKKTSNEASDLIKILDGATRHESWGKNLMSLDKHFKMARVNPGTTADL
;
A
#
# COMPACT_ATOMS: atom_id res chain seq x y z
N MET A 1 -4.81 6.80 -22.91
CA MET A 1 -3.74 5.79 -22.86
C MET A 1 -3.56 5.39 -21.40
N LYS A 2 -3.60 4.11 -21.08
CA LYS A 2 -3.54 3.63 -19.69
C LYS A 2 -2.09 3.65 -19.19
N ILE A 3 -1.86 4.05 -17.94
CA ILE A 3 -0.52 4.09 -17.34
C ILE A 3 0.19 2.75 -17.42
N SER A 4 -0.54 1.64 -17.28
CA SER A 4 -0.04 0.28 -17.45
C SER A 4 0.65 -0.01 -18.79
N GLU A 5 0.35 0.78 -19.81
CA GLU A 5 0.88 0.63 -21.18
C GLU A 5 2.16 1.42 -21.43
N TYR A 6 2.57 2.25 -20.46
CA TYR A 6 3.78 3.06 -20.60
C TYR A 6 5.06 2.26 -20.33
N LYS A 7 6.10 2.62 -21.06
CA LYS A 7 7.48 2.30 -20.71
C LYS A 7 8.01 3.42 -19.82
N ILE A 8 8.40 3.09 -18.61
CA ILE A 8 8.92 4.08 -17.67
C ILE A 8 10.43 4.14 -17.80
N ASN A 9 10.93 5.28 -18.28
CA ASN A 9 12.35 5.59 -18.18
C ASN A 9 12.62 6.13 -16.76
N TYR A 10 13.40 5.43 -15.98
CA TYR A 10 13.71 5.85 -14.61
C TYR A 10 15.23 5.98 -14.41
N SER A 11 15.61 6.81 -13.45
CA SER A 11 16.93 6.78 -12.84
C SER A 11 16.80 6.44 -11.36
N LYS A 12 17.84 5.83 -10.79
CA LYS A 12 17.90 5.52 -9.35
C LYS A 12 17.49 6.70 -8.49
N LYS A 13 18.04 7.89 -8.76
CA LYS A 13 17.73 9.13 -8.02
C LYS A 13 16.26 9.53 -8.16
N ASN A 14 15.69 9.40 -9.35
CA ASN A 14 14.27 9.73 -9.57
C ASN A 14 13.36 8.77 -8.83
N LEU A 15 13.69 7.47 -8.80
CA LEU A 15 12.94 6.47 -8.06
C LEU A 15 13.00 6.74 -6.55
N GLU A 16 14.20 6.99 -6.00
CA GLU A 16 14.38 7.37 -4.60
C GLU A 16 13.57 8.59 -4.20
N ASN A 17 13.64 9.66 -5.00
CA ASN A 17 12.90 10.88 -4.76
C ASN A 17 11.37 10.68 -4.86
N SER A 18 10.91 9.89 -5.85
CA SER A 18 9.49 9.61 -6.06
C SER A 18 8.91 8.78 -4.92
N TYR A 19 9.63 7.75 -4.48
CA TYR A 19 9.25 6.94 -3.32
C TYR A 19 9.16 7.80 -2.05
N SER A 20 10.21 8.59 -1.77
CA SER A 20 10.23 9.47 -0.60
C SER A 20 9.09 10.48 -0.62
N LYS A 21 8.79 11.05 -1.80
CA LYS A 21 7.67 11.99 -1.98
C LYS A 21 6.32 11.30 -1.77
N ALA A 22 6.14 10.08 -2.29
CA ALA A 22 4.91 9.31 -2.11
C ALA A 22 4.66 8.99 -0.64
N CYS A 23 5.67 8.45 0.06
CA CYS A 23 5.57 8.16 1.50
C CYS A 23 5.35 9.43 2.35
N ARG A 24 5.94 10.56 1.97
CA ARG A 24 5.67 11.83 2.63
C ARG A 24 4.22 12.27 2.43
N LEU A 25 3.69 12.20 1.21
CA LEU A 25 2.29 12.52 0.92
C LEU A 25 1.33 11.58 1.65
N ASP A 26 1.69 10.31 1.81
CA ASP A 26 0.94 9.34 2.59
C ASP A 26 0.68 9.85 4.02
N ILE A 27 1.69 10.39 4.69
CA ILE A 27 1.58 10.90 6.06
C ILE A 27 0.92 12.29 6.11
N GLU A 28 1.13 13.13 5.08
CA GLU A 28 0.60 14.49 5.03
C GLU A 28 -0.89 14.55 4.69
N CYS A 29 -1.45 13.49 4.07
CA CYS A 29 -2.85 13.42 3.69
C CYS A 29 -3.71 12.87 4.83
N ILE A 30 -4.91 13.43 5.00
CA ILE A 30 -5.89 12.89 5.95
C ILE A 30 -6.56 11.67 5.31
N LYS A 31 -6.15 10.50 5.73
CA LYS A 31 -6.78 9.23 5.40
C LYS A 31 -7.50 8.74 6.66
N PRO A 32 -8.86 8.89 6.73
CA PRO A 32 -9.60 8.61 7.96
C PRO A 32 -9.26 7.26 8.59
N GLY A 33 -8.90 7.30 9.89
CA GLY A 33 -8.49 6.13 10.68
C GLY A 33 -7.02 5.75 10.55
N ASN A 34 -6.30 6.22 9.53
CA ASN A 34 -4.88 5.94 9.36
C ASN A 34 -3.99 7.01 10.05
N VAL A 35 -2.71 6.70 10.20
CA VAL A 35 -1.73 7.65 10.74
C VAL A 35 -1.60 8.84 9.80
N ASN A 36 -1.59 10.05 10.34
CA ASN A 36 -1.33 11.27 9.60
C ASN A 36 -0.52 12.25 10.48
N TYR A 37 -0.02 13.31 9.86
CA TYR A 37 0.84 14.31 10.52
C TYR A 37 0.20 15.01 11.71
N LEU A 38 -1.14 15.14 11.72
CA LEU A 38 -1.86 15.81 12.79
C LEU A 38 -2.13 14.90 13.98
N PHE A 39 -2.33 13.61 13.71
CA PHE A 39 -2.74 12.65 14.74
C PHE A 39 -2.14 11.26 14.45
N GLY A 40 -1.40 10.72 15.42
CA GLY A 40 -1.01 9.31 15.43
C GLY A 40 -2.22 8.38 15.52
N HIS A 41 -1.99 7.09 15.37
CA HIS A 41 -2.99 6.05 15.63
C HIS A 41 -2.53 5.19 16.80
N HIS A 42 -3.21 5.33 17.95
CA HIS A 42 -2.91 4.66 19.23
C HIS A 42 -1.44 4.77 19.64
N ASP A 43 -0.61 3.87 19.18
CA ASP A 43 0.78 3.77 19.58
C ASP A 43 1.77 4.02 18.44
N THR A 44 1.32 4.51 17.28
CA THR A 44 2.16 4.75 16.10
C THR A 44 2.15 6.24 15.75
N PHE A 45 3.32 6.84 15.64
CA PHE A 45 3.50 8.26 15.38
C PHE A 45 4.03 8.47 13.95
N SER A 46 3.81 9.67 13.42
CA SER A 46 4.30 10.06 12.09
C SER A 46 5.82 9.92 11.95
N ASP A 47 6.57 10.15 13.03
CA ASP A 47 8.03 10.05 13.03
C ASP A 47 8.52 8.62 12.74
N ASP A 48 7.81 7.59 13.19
CA ASP A 48 8.13 6.20 12.86
C ASP A 48 8.08 5.95 11.35
N PHE A 49 7.07 6.52 10.67
CA PHE A 49 6.93 6.44 9.22
C PHE A 49 7.98 7.26 8.49
N ILE A 50 8.25 8.51 8.96
CA ILE A 50 9.25 9.39 8.36
C ILE A 50 10.63 8.74 8.39
N ASN A 51 11.04 8.24 9.55
CA ASN A 51 12.32 7.55 9.69
C ASN A 51 12.38 6.28 8.84
N SER A 52 11.28 5.52 8.79
CA SER A 52 11.20 4.29 7.99
C SER A 52 11.37 4.56 6.50
N TYR A 53 10.64 5.53 5.92
CA TYR A 53 10.75 5.77 4.47
C TYR A 53 12.08 6.40 4.05
N GLN A 54 12.69 7.21 4.90
CA GLN A 54 14.00 7.81 4.61
C GLN A 54 15.09 6.75 4.45
N ILE A 55 15.06 5.70 5.26
CA ILE A 55 16.03 4.63 5.15
C ILE A 55 15.69 3.64 4.03
N THR A 56 14.41 3.31 3.87
CA THR A 56 13.98 2.35 2.84
C THR A 56 14.05 2.93 1.42
N ALA A 57 13.99 4.25 1.24
CA ALA A 57 14.10 4.89 -0.07
C ALA A 57 15.40 4.52 -0.81
N LYS A 58 16.51 4.44 -0.09
CA LYS A 58 17.81 4.05 -0.64
C LYS A 58 17.82 2.60 -1.09
N VAL A 59 17.18 1.71 -0.32
CA VAL A 59 17.07 0.28 -0.62
C VAL A 59 16.12 0.05 -1.80
N ILE A 60 14.93 0.69 -1.80
CA ILE A 60 13.95 0.61 -2.89
C ILE A 60 14.58 1.01 -4.24
N SER A 61 15.46 1.99 -4.24
CA SER A 61 16.08 2.50 -5.45
C SER A 61 17.38 1.79 -5.87
N GLN A 62 17.84 0.78 -5.12
CA GLN A 62 19.07 0.05 -5.47
C GLN A 62 18.94 -0.69 -6.80
N ASP A 63 20.00 -0.65 -7.59
CA ASP A 63 20.18 -1.50 -8.77
C ASP A 63 20.79 -2.86 -8.36
N ASN A 64 20.63 -3.87 -9.19
CA ASN A 64 21.25 -5.19 -9.04
C ASN A 64 20.94 -5.92 -7.71
N ILE A 65 19.77 -5.68 -7.15
CA ILE A 65 19.25 -6.40 -5.98
C ILE A 65 18.00 -7.20 -6.40
N SER A 66 17.81 -8.40 -5.87
CA SER A 66 16.61 -9.20 -6.15
C SER A 66 15.41 -8.66 -5.40
N LEU A 67 14.18 -9.09 -5.81
CA LEU A 67 12.94 -8.68 -5.16
C LEU A 67 12.93 -9.06 -3.68
N GLY A 68 13.29 -10.30 -3.36
CA GLY A 68 13.30 -10.80 -1.98
C GLY A 68 14.30 -10.06 -1.10
N ASN A 69 15.53 -9.84 -1.60
CA ASN A 69 16.54 -9.08 -0.87
C ASN A 69 16.12 -7.62 -0.66
N ARG A 70 15.53 -6.96 -1.69
CA ARG A 70 15.01 -5.60 -1.57
C ARG A 70 13.98 -5.47 -0.45
N ILE A 71 13.01 -6.39 -0.39
CA ILE A 71 11.99 -6.42 0.65
C ILE A 71 12.61 -6.67 2.03
N LYS A 72 13.48 -7.68 2.13
CA LYS A 72 14.14 -8.04 3.40
C LYS A 72 14.98 -6.91 3.97
N GLU A 73 15.80 -6.26 3.15
CA GLU A 73 16.62 -5.11 3.58
C GLU A 73 15.74 -3.94 4.03
N CYS A 74 14.63 -3.66 3.35
CA CYS A 74 13.68 -2.63 3.77
C CYS A 74 13.06 -2.96 5.14
N VAL A 75 12.59 -4.19 5.34
CA VAL A 75 11.98 -4.62 6.61
C VAL A 75 13.00 -4.59 7.75
N LEU A 76 14.21 -5.10 7.55
CA LEU A 76 15.28 -5.05 8.55
C LEU A 76 15.65 -3.61 8.91
N SER A 77 15.77 -2.73 7.91
CA SER A 77 16.07 -1.32 8.11
C SER A 77 14.97 -0.62 8.92
N THR A 78 13.71 -0.89 8.61
CA THR A 78 12.56 -0.36 9.38
C THR A 78 12.61 -0.86 10.82
N LYS A 79 12.83 -2.16 11.05
CA LYS A 79 12.91 -2.74 12.40
C LYS A 79 14.06 -2.20 13.24
N SER A 80 15.14 -1.75 12.62
CA SER A 80 16.27 -1.14 13.34
C SER A 80 15.92 0.22 13.97
N ILE A 81 14.88 0.88 13.45
CA ILE A 81 14.46 2.22 13.89
C ILE A 81 13.15 2.17 14.69
N SER A 82 12.21 1.36 14.23
CA SER A 82 10.90 1.20 14.88
C SER A 82 10.67 -0.25 15.28
N LYS A 83 10.22 -0.48 16.51
CA LYS A 83 9.82 -1.81 16.98
C LYS A 83 8.50 -2.30 16.37
N ARG A 84 7.87 -1.47 15.53
CA ARG A 84 6.53 -1.70 14.98
C ARG A 84 6.58 -1.85 13.47
N ASN A 85 5.62 -2.59 12.95
CA ASN A 85 5.38 -2.61 11.52
C ASN A 85 4.70 -1.29 11.12
N THR A 86 5.42 -0.44 10.38
CA THR A 86 4.92 0.88 9.98
C THR A 86 4.51 0.96 8.52
N ASN A 87 5.12 0.15 7.63
CA ASN A 87 5.00 0.35 6.19
C ASN A 87 5.21 -0.92 5.35
N LEU A 88 4.88 -2.10 5.88
CA LEU A 88 5.11 -3.37 5.16
C LEU A 88 4.40 -3.40 3.79
N GLY A 89 3.13 -2.98 3.71
CA GLY A 89 2.40 -2.98 2.45
C GLY A 89 3.03 -2.04 1.42
N ILE A 90 3.45 -0.85 1.84
CA ILE A 90 4.19 0.10 0.97
C ILE A 90 5.51 -0.54 0.51
N ILE A 91 6.27 -1.19 1.41
CA ILE A 91 7.52 -1.88 1.05
C ILE A 91 7.25 -2.96 0.01
N LEU A 92 6.25 -3.81 0.22
CA LEU A 92 5.91 -4.89 -0.71
C LEU A 92 5.54 -4.34 -2.09
N LEU A 93 4.60 -3.40 -2.17
CA LEU A 93 4.12 -2.84 -3.43
C LEU A 93 5.22 -2.06 -4.17
N CYS A 94 5.92 -1.17 -3.46
CA CYS A 94 6.98 -0.36 -4.07
C CYS A 94 8.20 -1.18 -4.47
N SER A 95 8.53 -2.26 -3.74
CA SER A 95 9.62 -3.17 -4.13
C SER A 95 9.30 -3.91 -5.42
N LEU A 96 8.07 -4.42 -5.57
CA LEU A 96 7.64 -5.08 -6.80
C LEU A 96 7.65 -4.10 -7.99
N PHE A 97 7.13 -2.89 -7.78
CA PHE A 97 7.17 -1.84 -8.79
C PHE A 97 8.62 -1.49 -9.18
N ALA A 98 9.48 -1.21 -8.19
CA ALA A 98 10.90 -0.90 -8.42
C ALA A 98 11.62 -2.04 -9.17
N GLN A 99 11.36 -3.30 -8.80
CA GLN A 99 11.93 -4.46 -9.48
C GLN A 99 11.46 -4.56 -10.93
N SER A 100 10.20 -4.24 -11.21
CA SER A 100 9.67 -4.25 -12.59
C SER A 100 10.38 -3.24 -13.51
N LEU A 101 10.85 -2.13 -12.95
CA LEU A 101 11.59 -1.12 -13.72
C LEU A 101 13.00 -1.60 -14.14
N THR A 102 13.57 -2.60 -13.45
CA THR A 102 14.89 -3.16 -13.78
C THR A 102 14.82 -4.22 -14.89
N VAL A 103 13.64 -4.65 -15.30
CA VAL A 103 13.46 -5.64 -16.39
C VAL A 103 13.91 -5.02 -17.70
N LYS A 104 15.03 -5.53 -18.26
CA LYS A 104 15.70 -5.01 -19.46
C LYS A 104 14.96 -5.26 -20.80
N ASN A 105 13.73 -5.72 -20.77
CA ASN A 105 12.94 -5.97 -21.97
C ASN A 105 12.07 -4.75 -22.29
N ASN A 106 11.80 -4.53 -23.56
CA ASN A 106 10.92 -3.46 -24.06
C ASN A 106 9.45 -3.61 -23.57
N MET A 107 9.22 -4.13 -22.37
CA MET A 107 7.91 -4.35 -21.78
C MET A 107 7.29 -3.05 -21.29
N ASN A 108 5.96 -2.98 -21.32
CA ASN A 108 5.24 -1.98 -20.54
C ASN A 108 5.26 -2.37 -19.05
N VAL A 109 4.87 -1.43 -18.18
CA VAL A 109 4.95 -1.63 -16.73
C VAL A 109 4.13 -2.83 -16.24
N SER A 110 2.93 -3.04 -16.79
CA SER A 110 2.06 -4.14 -16.36
C SER A 110 2.68 -5.50 -16.70
N ASP A 111 3.23 -5.64 -17.91
CA ASP A 111 3.89 -6.87 -18.32
C ASP A 111 5.18 -7.12 -17.53
N ALA A 112 5.93 -6.06 -17.22
CA ALA A 112 7.13 -6.15 -16.39
C ALA A 112 6.81 -6.60 -14.95
N ILE A 113 5.74 -6.08 -14.32
CA ILE A 113 5.27 -6.55 -13.02
C ILE A 113 4.89 -8.02 -13.06
N LYS A 114 4.09 -8.41 -14.06
CA LYS A 114 3.72 -9.81 -14.28
C LYS A 114 4.95 -10.69 -14.45
N HIS A 115 5.92 -10.26 -15.26
CA HIS A 115 7.19 -10.96 -15.43
C HIS A 115 7.93 -11.18 -14.13
N VAL A 116 8.08 -10.14 -13.30
CA VAL A 116 8.75 -10.25 -11.98
C VAL A 116 8.05 -11.25 -11.07
N VAL A 117 6.72 -11.20 -10.97
CA VAL A 117 5.95 -12.13 -10.10
C VAL A 117 6.10 -13.58 -10.57
N LEU A 118 6.01 -13.82 -11.89
CA LEU A 118 6.06 -15.18 -12.45
C LEU A 118 7.47 -15.79 -12.46
N HIS A 119 8.51 -14.95 -12.40
CA HIS A 119 9.91 -15.41 -12.49
C HIS A 119 10.70 -15.13 -11.19
N ALA A 120 10.00 -14.81 -10.11
CA ALA A 120 10.63 -14.72 -8.79
C ALA A 120 11.28 -16.06 -8.44
N SER A 121 12.54 -16.00 -7.99
CA SER A 121 13.28 -17.21 -7.62
C SER A 121 12.71 -17.82 -6.32
N LYS A 122 13.00 -19.10 -6.06
CA LYS A 122 12.68 -19.72 -4.76
C LYS A 122 13.30 -18.93 -3.60
N GLU A 123 14.50 -18.41 -3.76
CA GLU A 123 15.15 -17.58 -2.76
C GLU A 123 14.36 -16.29 -2.51
N ASP A 124 13.89 -15.61 -3.56
CA ASP A 124 13.02 -14.44 -3.41
C ASP A 124 11.76 -14.75 -2.60
N VAL A 125 11.11 -15.87 -2.91
CA VAL A 125 9.90 -16.32 -2.20
C VAL A 125 10.19 -16.53 -0.72
N LEU A 126 11.26 -17.27 -0.38
CA LEU A 126 11.67 -17.50 1.01
C LEU A 126 11.95 -16.19 1.74
N LEU A 127 12.71 -15.28 1.12
CA LEU A 127 13.03 -13.97 1.71
C LEU A 127 11.79 -13.08 1.93
N ILE A 128 10.82 -13.14 1.02
CA ILE A 128 9.55 -12.42 1.15
C ILE A 128 8.74 -12.98 2.32
N CYS A 129 8.58 -14.31 2.41
CA CYS A 129 7.87 -14.96 3.51
C CYS A 129 8.52 -14.66 4.87
N GLU A 130 9.84 -14.77 4.96
CA GLU A 130 10.60 -14.39 6.17
C GLU A 130 10.37 -12.92 6.54
N SER A 131 10.35 -12.04 5.55
CA SER A 131 10.17 -10.60 5.77
C SER A 131 8.78 -10.28 6.29
N ILE A 132 7.73 -10.91 5.75
CA ILE A 132 6.35 -10.78 6.23
C ILE A 132 6.25 -11.29 7.66
N SER A 133 6.81 -12.47 7.94
CA SER A 133 6.85 -13.03 9.31
C SER A 133 7.58 -12.12 10.28
N MET A 134 8.75 -11.58 9.88
CA MET A 134 9.51 -10.63 10.70
C MET A 134 8.77 -9.32 10.97
N ALA A 135 8.03 -8.80 10.01
CA ALA A 135 7.23 -7.60 10.18
C ALA A 135 6.02 -7.82 11.09
N ASN A 136 5.59 -9.08 11.25
CA ASN A 136 4.49 -9.50 12.10
C ASN A 136 3.23 -8.61 11.94
N PRO A 137 2.65 -8.52 10.75
CA PRO A 137 1.48 -7.69 10.51
C PRO A 137 0.30 -8.18 11.33
N GLY A 138 -0.53 -7.23 11.82
CA GLY A 138 -1.71 -7.56 12.60
C GLY A 138 -2.68 -8.49 11.84
N GLY A 139 -3.07 -9.60 12.47
CA GLY A 139 -3.98 -10.57 11.88
C GLY A 139 -3.35 -11.49 10.84
N LEU A 140 -2.03 -11.78 10.96
CA LEU A 140 -1.35 -12.71 10.06
C LEU A 140 -2.02 -14.10 10.05
N GLY A 141 -2.58 -14.54 11.18
CA GLY A 141 -3.29 -15.82 11.31
C GLY A 141 -2.39 -17.04 11.09
N ASN A 142 -2.94 -18.23 11.36
CA ASN A 142 -2.37 -19.50 10.94
C ASN A 142 -3.23 -20.03 9.79
N HIS A 143 -2.67 -20.12 8.60
CA HIS A 143 -3.32 -20.75 7.46
C HIS A 143 -2.75 -22.15 7.28
N GLU A 144 -3.61 -23.15 7.12
CA GLU A 144 -3.19 -24.55 6.96
C GLU A 144 -2.42 -24.77 5.65
N GLU A 145 -2.71 -23.97 4.62
CA GLU A 145 -2.01 -23.99 3.34
C GLU A 145 -1.19 -22.70 3.16
N TYR A 146 0.08 -22.83 2.77
CA TYR A 146 0.98 -21.73 2.41
C TYR A 146 1.24 -20.70 3.53
N ASP A 147 1.34 -21.17 4.78
CA ASP A 147 1.74 -20.30 5.88
C ASP A 147 3.19 -19.80 5.67
N VAL A 148 3.37 -18.49 5.72
CA VAL A 148 4.69 -17.85 5.56
C VAL A 148 5.73 -18.34 6.59
N THR A 149 5.28 -18.93 7.68
CA THR A 149 6.16 -19.50 8.73
C THR A 149 6.68 -20.89 8.38
N THR A 150 6.04 -21.62 7.44
CA THR A 150 6.43 -22.97 7.03
C THR A 150 7.29 -23.00 5.76
N LEU A 151 7.53 -21.85 5.13
CA LEU A 151 8.39 -21.68 3.94
C LEU A 151 8.03 -22.67 2.82
N PRO A 152 6.88 -22.56 2.19
CA PRO A 152 6.39 -23.52 1.20
C PRO A 152 7.26 -23.56 -0.07
N ASP A 153 7.42 -24.74 -0.67
CA ASP A 153 8.10 -24.93 -1.96
C ASP A 153 7.13 -24.64 -3.14
N VAL A 154 6.69 -23.39 -3.24
CA VAL A 154 5.76 -22.90 -4.25
C VAL A 154 6.21 -21.58 -4.84
N SER A 155 5.62 -21.19 -5.96
CA SER A 155 5.93 -19.91 -6.61
C SER A 155 5.34 -18.71 -5.85
N LEU A 156 5.92 -17.52 -6.09
CA LEU A 156 5.38 -16.27 -5.55
C LEU A 156 3.92 -16.05 -5.96
N GLN A 157 3.58 -16.39 -7.21
CA GLN A 157 2.22 -16.29 -7.73
C GLN A 157 1.22 -17.14 -6.94
N GLU A 158 1.59 -18.40 -6.61
CA GLU A 158 0.71 -19.32 -5.89
C GLU A 158 0.47 -18.84 -4.45
N ILE A 159 1.51 -18.43 -3.73
CA ILE A 159 1.37 -17.90 -2.36
C ILE A 159 0.49 -16.65 -2.35
N MET A 160 0.75 -15.69 -3.23
CA MET A 160 -0.01 -14.44 -3.27
C MET A 160 -1.45 -14.68 -3.71
N ARG A 161 -1.69 -15.65 -4.59
CA ARG A 161 -3.04 -16.06 -4.99
C ARG A 161 -3.81 -16.69 -3.82
N ALA A 162 -3.19 -17.59 -3.06
CA ALA A 162 -3.81 -18.19 -1.89
C ALA A 162 -4.22 -17.15 -0.84
N ALA A 163 -3.45 -16.07 -0.69
CA ALA A 163 -3.74 -14.98 0.24
C ALA A 163 -4.67 -13.89 -0.34
N SER A 164 -4.99 -13.91 -1.64
CA SER A 164 -5.65 -12.79 -2.33
C SER A 164 -7.08 -12.51 -1.87
N ASP A 165 -7.79 -13.52 -1.35
CA ASP A 165 -9.18 -13.39 -0.91
C ASP A 165 -9.29 -12.66 0.45
N PHE A 166 -8.22 -12.63 1.25
CA PHE A 166 -8.21 -12.03 2.58
C PHE A 166 -7.13 -10.97 2.77
N ASP A 167 -6.29 -10.72 1.77
CA ASP A 167 -5.26 -9.67 1.81
C ASP A 167 -5.18 -8.88 0.51
N ASN A 168 -5.50 -7.58 0.57
CA ASN A 168 -5.52 -6.73 -0.61
C ASN A 168 -4.12 -6.46 -1.19
N ILE A 169 -3.04 -6.55 -0.42
CA ILE A 169 -1.67 -6.46 -0.94
C ILE A 169 -1.33 -7.71 -1.75
N SER A 170 -1.61 -8.88 -1.20
CA SER A 170 -1.45 -10.17 -1.92
C SER A 170 -2.30 -10.22 -3.18
N ASN A 171 -3.52 -9.66 -3.13
CA ASN A 171 -4.36 -9.52 -4.31
C ASN A 171 -3.69 -8.68 -5.41
N GLN A 172 -2.99 -7.58 -5.08
CA GLN A 172 -2.27 -6.80 -6.08
C GLN A 172 -1.12 -7.60 -6.74
N TYR A 173 -0.41 -8.42 -5.98
CA TYR A 173 0.58 -9.34 -6.54
C TYR A 173 -0.08 -10.36 -7.49
N SER A 174 -1.17 -10.99 -7.05
CA SER A 174 -1.85 -12.04 -7.80
C SER A 174 -2.51 -11.53 -9.08
N ASN A 175 -2.98 -10.27 -9.09
CA ASN A 175 -3.63 -9.63 -10.24
C ASN A 175 -2.71 -8.67 -11.02
N TYR A 176 -1.41 -8.60 -10.67
CA TYR A 176 -0.40 -7.79 -11.35
C TYR A 176 -0.73 -6.29 -11.34
N PHE A 177 -1.13 -5.77 -10.18
CA PHE A 177 -1.51 -4.36 -9.97
C PHE A 177 -2.72 -3.90 -10.78
N ARG A 178 -3.59 -4.83 -11.19
CA ARG A 178 -4.77 -4.49 -11.99
C ARG A 178 -5.66 -3.46 -11.33
N ASP A 179 -5.89 -3.56 -10.01
CA ASP A 179 -6.77 -2.60 -9.31
C ASP A 179 -6.09 -1.24 -9.19
N ILE A 180 -4.78 -1.21 -8.94
CA ILE A 180 -3.98 0.01 -8.93
C ILE A 180 -4.07 0.71 -10.29
N PHE A 181 -3.81 -0.01 -11.39
CA PHE A 181 -3.76 0.58 -12.73
C PHE A 181 -5.13 0.94 -13.31
N ASN A 182 -6.16 0.15 -13.01
CA ASN A 182 -7.48 0.33 -13.64
C ASN A 182 -8.47 1.10 -12.76
N PHE A 183 -8.15 1.33 -11.48
CA PHE A 183 -9.04 2.06 -10.60
C PHE A 183 -8.32 3.15 -9.79
N ILE A 184 -7.30 2.81 -8.99
CA ILE A 184 -6.72 3.76 -8.03
C ILE A 184 -6.03 4.91 -8.77
N ILE A 185 -5.11 4.63 -9.69
CA ILE A 185 -4.40 5.65 -10.45
C ILE A 185 -5.35 6.48 -11.33
N PRO A 186 -6.31 5.91 -12.09
CA PRO A 186 -7.30 6.69 -12.81
C PRO A 186 -8.12 7.61 -11.89
N THR A 187 -8.59 7.10 -10.74
CA THR A 187 -9.33 7.89 -9.77
C THR A 187 -8.51 9.09 -9.27
N LEU A 188 -7.24 8.89 -8.92
CA LEU A 188 -6.35 9.96 -8.51
C LEU A 188 -6.11 10.97 -9.64
N SER A 189 -5.82 10.48 -10.85
CA SER A 189 -5.54 11.30 -12.02
C SER A 189 -6.74 12.21 -12.40
N ASP A 190 -7.96 11.66 -12.27
CA ASP A 190 -9.19 12.40 -12.53
C ASP A 190 -9.55 13.38 -11.41
N SER A 191 -9.12 13.10 -10.18
CA SER A 191 -9.40 13.92 -9.00
C SER A 191 -8.49 15.15 -8.91
N ILE A 192 -7.22 15.04 -9.29
CA ILE A 192 -6.25 16.14 -9.19
C ILE A 192 -6.74 17.42 -9.88
N PRO A 193 -7.12 17.42 -11.18
CA PRO A 193 -7.55 18.66 -11.85
C PRO A 193 -8.89 19.17 -11.34
N LYS A 194 -9.78 18.31 -10.83
CA LYS A 194 -11.10 18.69 -10.32
C LYS A 194 -11.01 19.35 -8.95
N ILE A 195 -10.18 18.80 -8.07
CA ILE A 195 -10.05 19.24 -6.67
C ILE A 195 -9.00 20.37 -6.56
N ASN A 196 -8.02 20.39 -7.46
CA ASN A 196 -6.92 21.36 -7.50
C ASN A 196 -6.10 21.43 -6.17
N ASP A 197 -6.09 20.34 -5.42
CA ASP A 197 -5.30 20.12 -4.22
C ASP A 197 -4.88 18.65 -4.17
N ILE A 198 -3.59 18.39 -4.29
CA ILE A 198 -3.05 17.02 -4.36
C ILE A 198 -3.35 16.22 -3.08
N LYS A 199 -3.30 16.84 -1.91
CA LYS A 199 -3.55 16.14 -0.65
C LYS A 199 -5.02 15.75 -0.53
N MET A 200 -5.92 16.65 -0.90
CA MET A 200 -7.35 16.36 -0.93
C MET A 200 -7.71 15.33 -2.01
N ALA A 201 -7.04 15.37 -3.17
CA ALA A 201 -7.23 14.36 -4.22
C ALA A 201 -6.78 12.97 -3.74
N ILE A 202 -5.67 12.86 -3.00
CA ILE A 202 -5.22 11.61 -2.38
C ILE A 202 -6.22 11.14 -1.33
N SER A 203 -6.69 12.02 -0.44
CA SER A 203 -7.70 11.69 0.58
C SER A 203 -9.00 11.20 -0.05
N TYR A 204 -9.45 11.83 -1.13
CA TYR A 204 -10.62 11.41 -1.90
C TYR A 204 -10.41 10.04 -2.57
N THR A 205 -9.24 9.82 -3.19
CA THR A 205 -8.88 8.54 -3.81
C THR A 205 -8.82 7.42 -2.78
N PHE A 206 -8.28 7.68 -1.59
CA PHE A 206 -8.32 6.75 -0.46
C PHE A 206 -9.76 6.35 -0.10
N LEU A 207 -10.67 7.33 0.04
CA LEU A 207 -12.08 7.04 0.33
C LEU A 207 -12.73 6.21 -0.78
N LYS A 208 -12.48 6.54 -2.05
CA LYS A 208 -12.98 5.77 -3.21
C LYS A 208 -12.44 4.34 -3.24
N THR A 209 -11.18 4.16 -2.84
CA THR A 209 -10.56 2.83 -2.75
C THR A 209 -11.19 2.03 -1.60
N LEU A 210 -11.37 2.65 -0.43
CA LEU A 210 -12.00 2.03 0.75
C LEU A 210 -13.48 1.68 0.51
N GLU A 211 -14.21 2.53 -0.21
CA GLU A 211 -15.59 2.26 -0.64
C GLU A 211 -15.66 0.98 -1.48
N LYS A 212 -14.77 0.84 -2.45
CA LYS A 212 -14.79 -0.23 -3.43
C LYS A 212 -14.24 -1.55 -2.89
N TYR A 213 -13.17 -1.48 -2.13
CA TYR A 213 -12.45 -2.63 -1.60
C TYR A 213 -12.45 -2.57 -0.07
N PRO A 214 -13.27 -3.39 0.62
CA PRO A 214 -13.22 -3.46 2.07
C PRO A 214 -11.79 -3.74 2.56
N ASP A 215 -11.34 -2.98 3.54
CA ASP A 215 -9.95 -3.04 4.00
C ASP A 215 -9.60 -4.39 4.63
N SER A 216 -8.57 -5.02 4.13
CA SER A 216 -8.15 -6.34 4.58
C SER A 216 -7.49 -6.33 5.96
N HIS A 217 -6.82 -5.24 6.37
CA HIS A 217 -6.29 -5.12 7.73
C HIS A 217 -7.43 -5.09 8.76
N ILE A 218 -8.52 -4.36 8.47
CA ILE A 218 -9.71 -4.34 9.32
C ILE A 218 -10.36 -5.72 9.34
N SER A 219 -10.52 -6.37 8.18
CA SER A 219 -11.12 -7.71 8.10
C SER A 219 -10.35 -8.74 8.93
N ARG A 220 -9.01 -8.72 8.88
CA ARG A 220 -8.16 -9.63 9.66
C ARG A 220 -8.15 -9.33 11.14
N LYS A 221 -8.19 -8.04 11.51
CA LYS A 221 -8.11 -7.63 12.93
C LYS A 221 -9.43 -7.80 13.67
N TYR A 222 -10.53 -7.65 12.98
CA TYR A 222 -11.88 -7.70 13.54
C TYR A 222 -12.73 -8.75 12.82
N ASP A 223 -13.40 -8.35 11.75
CA ASP A 223 -14.14 -9.20 10.83
C ASP A 223 -14.52 -8.45 9.54
N HIS A 224 -15.06 -9.20 8.57
CA HIS A 224 -15.51 -8.62 7.30
C HIS A 224 -16.69 -7.65 7.46
N LYS A 225 -17.55 -7.80 8.49
CA LYS A 225 -18.70 -6.91 8.71
C LYS A 225 -18.23 -5.53 9.10
N ILE A 226 -17.19 -5.42 9.97
CA ILE A 226 -16.61 -4.14 10.36
C ILE A 226 -15.91 -3.49 9.16
N ALA A 227 -15.15 -4.25 8.37
CA ALA A 227 -14.54 -3.72 7.15
C ALA A 227 -15.60 -3.19 6.17
N LYS A 228 -16.69 -3.92 5.96
CA LYS A 228 -17.80 -3.48 5.08
C LYS A 228 -18.52 -2.25 5.63
N LYS A 229 -18.74 -2.18 6.94
CA LYS A 229 -19.30 -0.99 7.59
C LYS A 229 -18.41 0.23 7.34
N THR A 230 -17.10 0.09 7.52
CA THR A 230 -16.11 1.15 7.26
C THR A 230 -16.16 1.62 5.80
N SER A 231 -16.30 0.70 4.84
CA SER A 231 -16.50 1.04 3.42
C SER A 231 -17.79 1.83 3.18
N ASN A 232 -18.88 1.48 3.85
CA ASN A 232 -20.14 2.21 3.72
C ASN A 232 -20.04 3.64 4.31
N GLU A 233 -19.35 3.81 5.44
CA GLU A 233 -19.10 5.14 6.03
C GLU A 233 -18.20 6.01 5.12
N ALA A 234 -17.24 5.41 4.43
CA ALA A 234 -16.47 6.10 3.39
C ALA A 234 -17.37 6.52 2.21
N SER A 235 -18.28 5.65 1.75
CA SER A 235 -19.26 5.96 0.70
C SER A 235 -20.17 7.12 1.08
N ASP A 236 -20.64 7.14 2.32
CA ASP A 236 -21.51 8.24 2.79
C ASP A 236 -20.75 9.57 2.86
N LEU A 237 -19.47 9.55 3.29
CA LEU A 237 -18.66 10.76 3.23
C LEU A 237 -18.42 11.23 1.78
N ILE A 238 -18.16 10.33 0.84
CA ILE A 238 -18.00 10.66 -0.58
C ILE A 238 -19.24 11.41 -1.11
N LYS A 239 -20.44 10.94 -0.81
CA LYS A 239 -21.69 11.62 -1.23
C LYS A 239 -21.77 13.06 -0.70
N ILE A 240 -21.32 13.28 0.55
CA ILE A 240 -21.26 14.62 1.14
C ILE A 240 -20.24 15.49 0.41
N LEU A 241 -19.06 14.93 0.12
CA LEU A 241 -17.98 15.65 -0.57
C LEU A 241 -18.38 16.01 -2.02
N ASP A 242 -18.98 15.07 -2.74
CA ASP A 242 -19.44 15.27 -4.12
C ASP A 242 -20.58 16.30 -4.22
N GLY A 243 -21.42 16.40 -3.19
CA GLY A 243 -22.49 17.40 -3.09
C GLY A 243 -22.02 18.79 -2.64
N ALA A 244 -20.78 18.93 -2.17
CA ALA A 244 -20.26 20.20 -1.66
C ALA A 244 -19.87 21.16 -2.79
N THR A 245 -20.36 22.41 -2.71
CA THR A 245 -20.03 23.46 -3.69
C THR A 245 -18.60 23.98 -3.59
N ARG A 246 -17.92 23.73 -2.44
CA ARG A 246 -16.53 24.17 -2.20
C ARG A 246 -15.74 23.07 -1.47
N HIS A 247 -14.55 22.78 -1.95
CA HIS A 247 -13.64 21.79 -1.35
C HIS A 247 -13.07 22.25 0.01
N GLU A 248 -13.20 23.52 0.37
CA GLU A 248 -12.74 24.06 1.65
C GLU A 248 -13.40 23.39 2.88
N SER A 249 -14.63 22.88 2.73
CA SER A 249 -15.34 22.14 3.78
C SER A 249 -14.86 20.69 3.96
N TRP A 250 -14.14 20.14 2.99
CA TRP A 250 -13.73 18.74 2.98
C TRP A 250 -12.83 18.38 4.16
N GLY A 251 -11.90 19.28 4.52
CA GLY A 251 -10.99 19.05 5.64
C GLY A 251 -11.71 18.73 6.96
N LYS A 252 -12.80 19.48 7.27
CA LYS A 252 -13.59 19.24 8.49
C LYS A 252 -14.28 17.88 8.47
N ASN A 253 -14.85 17.50 7.34
CA ASN A 253 -15.54 16.23 7.17
C ASN A 253 -14.57 15.04 7.26
N LEU A 254 -13.40 15.14 6.60
CA LEU A 254 -12.33 14.15 6.70
C LEU A 254 -11.84 13.98 8.13
N MET A 255 -11.59 15.08 8.85
CA MET A 255 -11.17 15.05 10.25
C MET A 255 -12.23 14.47 11.18
N SER A 256 -13.51 14.71 10.92
CA SER A 256 -14.61 14.13 11.68
C SER A 256 -14.63 12.62 11.55
N LEU A 257 -14.53 12.09 10.31
CA LEU A 257 -14.46 10.64 10.07
C LEU A 257 -13.17 10.04 10.62
N ASP A 258 -12.02 10.74 10.50
CA ASP A 258 -10.75 10.31 11.07
C ASP A 258 -10.84 10.11 12.59
N LYS A 259 -11.42 11.09 13.29
CA LYS A 259 -11.65 11.00 14.73
C LYS A 259 -12.59 9.83 15.07
N HIS A 260 -13.66 9.65 14.30
CA HIS A 260 -14.60 8.54 14.50
C HIS A 260 -13.91 7.18 14.38
N PHE A 261 -13.15 6.96 13.30
CA PHE A 261 -12.42 5.71 13.10
C PHE A 261 -11.36 5.46 14.17
N LYS A 262 -10.61 6.50 14.56
CA LYS A 262 -9.60 6.40 15.63
C LYS A 262 -10.22 6.06 16.98
N MET A 263 -11.35 6.67 17.34
CA MET A 263 -12.09 6.32 18.56
C MET A 263 -12.58 4.87 18.54
N ALA A 264 -13.04 4.39 17.39
CA ALA A 264 -13.44 3.00 17.18
C ALA A 264 -12.25 2.02 17.03
N ARG A 265 -11.01 2.52 17.06
CA ARG A 265 -9.76 1.77 16.81
C ARG A 265 -9.69 1.13 15.42
N VAL A 266 -10.47 1.63 14.49
CA VAL A 266 -10.50 1.17 13.09
C VAL A 266 -9.39 1.89 12.31
N ASN A 267 -8.52 1.11 11.65
CA ASN A 267 -7.43 1.63 10.81
C ASN A 267 -7.46 0.94 9.44
N PRO A 268 -7.88 1.64 8.37
CA PRO A 268 -7.82 1.11 7.02
C PRO A 268 -6.38 1.12 6.46
N GLY A 269 -5.47 0.39 7.13
CA GLY A 269 -4.03 0.41 6.85
C GLY A 269 -3.69 -0.12 5.46
N THR A 270 -4.31 -1.23 5.04
CA THR A 270 -4.05 -1.80 3.72
C THR A 270 -4.52 -0.86 2.61
N THR A 271 -5.67 -0.20 2.78
CA THR A 271 -6.17 0.79 1.81
C THR A 271 -5.25 2.00 1.72
N ALA A 272 -4.62 2.39 2.82
CA ALA A 272 -3.66 3.48 2.84
C ALA A 272 -2.36 3.14 2.10
N ASP A 273 -1.94 1.88 2.12
CA ASP A 273 -0.72 1.38 1.45
C ASP A 273 -0.91 1.25 -0.07
N LEU A 274 -2.16 1.08 -0.55
CA LEU A 274 -2.53 0.98 -1.97
C LEU A 274 -2.47 2.32 -2.68
#